data_7b891af4e2bef54ea75b26b1f03f3d5a
#
_entry.id   7b891af4e2bef54ea75b26b1f03f3d5a
#
_cell.length_a   1.000
_cell.length_b   1.000
_cell.length_c   1.000
_cell.angle_alpha   90.00
_cell.angle_beta   90.00
_cell.angle_gamma   90.00
#
_symmetry.space_group_name_H-M   'P 1'
#
loop_
_entity.id
_entity.type
_entity.pdbx_description
1 polymer ?
#
loop_
_entity_poly.entity_id
_entity_poly.type
_entity_poly.pdbx_seq_one_letter_code
_entity_poly.pdbx_strand_id
1 'polypeptide(L)'
;MARKRKSGTGTIRQRKDGRWEGRAVVGYDDKGLPKTKNVLAKSKHECQEKLAKLMESVGSTKSEKIRADMPFGEWVDFWYQTYVKSGLRPTTQHTYETNIYQHVIPQLGQIPLCQLTQKDLQQFYAHLKKEGRLIRTDLYGKGLSDRMVRMCHAKCRAALDQAVQENLIRTNPAIGCKLPPQRSREVQGL
;
A
#
# COMPACT_ATOMS: atom_id res chain seq x y z
N MET A 1 -1.42 -8.34 -43.01
CA MET A 1 -0.90 -8.59 -41.65
C MET A 1 -1.80 -7.93 -40.61
N ALA A 2 -2.42 -8.70 -39.70
CA ALA A 2 -3.32 -8.14 -38.68
C ALA A 2 -2.52 -7.38 -37.63
N ARG A 3 -2.82 -6.10 -37.44
CA ARG A 3 -2.19 -5.25 -36.39
C ARG A 3 -2.46 -5.82 -34.99
N LYS A 4 -1.40 -6.16 -34.26
CA LYS A 4 -1.49 -6.60 -32.86
C LYS A 4 -2.13 -5.50 -32.03
N ARG A 5 -3.29 -5.76 -31.39
CA ARG A 5 -4.02 -4.80 -30.56
C ARG A 5 -3.22 -4.44 -29.31
N LYS A 6 -3.27 -3.18 -28.89
CA LYS A 6 -2.67 -2.75 -27.60
C LYS A 6 -3.32 -3.51 -26.46
N SER A 7 -2.49 -4.08 -25.57
CA SER A 7 -2.95 -4.72 -24.34
C SER A 7 -3.72 -3.71 -23.48
N GLY A 8 -4.87 -4.09 -22.91
CA GLY A 8 -5.65 -3.24 -22.01
C GLY A 8 -6.88 -2.55 -22.62
N THR A 9 -7.13 -2.65 -23.92
CA THR A 9 -8.27 -1.95 -24.58
C THR A 9 -9.59 -2.71 -24.58
N GLY A 10 -9.68 -3.87 -23.91
CA GLY A 10 -10.86 -4.73 -23.95
C GLY A 10 -11.12 -5.36 -25.33
N THR A 11 -12.11 -6.20 -25.43
CA THR A 11 -12.53 -6.84 -26.69
C THR A 11 -14.00 -6.55 -26.99
N ILE A 12 -14.32 -6.30 -28.24
CA ILE A 12 -15.71 -6.11 -28.75
C ILE A 12 -15.98 -7.12 -29.82
N ARG A 13 -17.08 -7.82 -29.68
CA ARG A 13 -17.57 -8.78 -30.68
C ARG A 13 -19.08 -8.65 -30.90
N GLN A 14 -19.56 -9.03 -32.07
CA GLN A 14 -20.98 -9.21 -32.32
C GLN A 14 -21.39 -10.64 -31.94
N ARG A 15 -22.47 -10.76 -31.20
CA ARG A 15 -23.08 -12.05 -30.84
C ARG A 15 -23.97 -12.57 -31.92
N LYS A 16 -24.31 -13.84 -31.87
CA LYS A 16 -25.25 -14.49 -32.84
C LYS A 16 -26.67 -13.90 -32.78
N ASP A 17 -27.04 -13.28 -31.65
CA ASP A 17 -28.32 -12.60 -31.45
C ASP A 17 -28.35 -11.15 -31.99
N GLY A 18 -27.29 -10.74 -32.73
CA GLY A 18 -27.18 -9.41 -33.36
C GLY A 18 -26.67 -8.31 -32.42
N ARG A 19 -26.65 -8.54 -31.10
CA ARG A 19 -26.14 -7.57 -30.11
C ARG A 19 -24.62 -7.52 -30.08
N TRP A 20 -24.06 -6.40 -29.64
CA TRP A 20 -22.63 -6.21 -29.44
C TRP A 20 -22.27 -6.45 -27.98
N GLU A 21 -21.22 -7.22 -27.75
CA GLU A 21 -20.65 -7.52 -26.43
C GLU A 21 -19.26 -6.94 -26.35
N GLY A 22 -19.04 -6.10 -25.33
CA GLY A 22 -17.71 -5.61 -24.91
C GLY A 22 -17.28 -6.34 -23.65
N ARG A 23 -16.01 -6.77 -23.59
CA ARG A 23 -15.42 -7.45 -22.43
C ARG A 23 -14.16 -6.72 -21.98
N ALA A 24 -14.08 -6.37 -20.71
CA ALA A 24 -12.89 -5.79 -20.08
C ALA A 24 -12.43 -6.66 -18.90
N VAL A 25 -11.12 -6.75 -18.72
CA VAL A 25 -10.51 -7.33 -17.49
C VAL A 25 -10.56 -6.25 -16.42
N VAL A 26 -11.22 -6.54 -15.30
CA VAL A 26 -11.42 -5.61 -14.18
C VAL A 26 -10.54 -5.93 -12.97
N GLY A 27 -9.77 -7.01 -13.01
CA GLY A 27 -8.86 -7.46 -11.96
C GLY A 27 -8.44 -8.90 -12.17
N TYR A 28 -7.79 -9.46 -11.16
CA TYR A 28 -7.40 -10.86 -11.10
C TYR A 28 -7.90 -11.47 -9.79
N ASP A 29 -8.17 -12.77 -9.79
CA ASP A 29 -8.51 -13.50 -8.57
C ASP A 29 -7.24 -13.93 -7.80
N ASP A 30 -7.43 -14.57 -6.65
CA ASP A 30 -6.33 -15.04 -5.78
C ASP A 30 -5.45 -16.10 -6.46
N LYS A 31 -5.93 -16.70 -7.56
CA LYS A 31 -5.21 -17.68 -8.40
C LYS A 31 -4.55 -17.05 -9.62
N GLY A 32 -4.61 -15.71 -9.76
CA GLY A 32 -4.05 -14.98 -10.89
C GLY A 32 -4.90 -15.05 -12.18
N LEU A 33 -6.14 -15.55 -12.12
CA LEU A 33 -7.03 -15.60 -13.27
C LEU A 33 -7.75 -14.26 -13.45
N PRO A 34 -7.94 -13.78 -14.70
CA PRO A 34 -8.54 -12.48 -14.98
C PRO A 34 -10.04 -12.48 -14.66
N LYS A 35 -10.45 -11.60 -13.74
CA LYS A 35 -11.86 -11.25 -13.52
C LYS A 35 -12.32 -10.32 -14.65
N THR A 36 -13.36 -10.69 -15.38
CA THR A 36 -13.88 -9.90 -16.51
C THR A 36 -15.29 -9.40 -16.22
N LYS A 37 -15.59 -8.17 -16.69
CA LYS A 37 -16.95 -7.64 -16.80
C LYS A 37 -17.33 -7.45 -18.25
N ASN A 38 -18.59 -7.72 -18.57
CA ASN A 38 -19.13 -7.60 -19.92
C ASN A 38 -20.17 -6.48 -19.96
N VAL A 39 -20.21 -5.76 -21.09
CA VAL A 39 -21.27 -4.80 -21.43
C VAL A 39 -21.98 -5.25 -22.71
N LEU A 40 -23.28 -5.03 -22.81
CA LEU A 40 -24.10 -5.36 -23.97
C LEU A 40 -24.71 -4.07 -24.53
N ALA A 41 -24.79 -4.00 -25.88
CA ALA A 41 -25.40 -2.88 -26.57
C ALA A 41 -26.04 -3.33 -27.90
N LYS A 42 -26.96 -2.52 -28.41
CA LYS A 42 -27.62 -2.77 -29.69
C LYS A 42 -26.74 -2.38 -30.89
N SER A 43 -25.85 -1.40 -30.70
CA SER A 43 -24.90 -0.94 -31.72
C SER A 43 -23.45 -1.09 -31.27
N LYS A 44 -22.53 -1.14 -32.25
CA LYS A 44 -21.09 -1.21 -32.00
C LYS A 44 -20.59 0.05 -31.27
N HIS A 45 -21.07 1.23 -31.67
CA HIS A 45 -20.71 2.52 -31.11
C HIS A 45 -21.13 2.61 -29.63
N GLU A 46 -22.37 2.30 -29.31
CA GLU A 46 -22.89 2.24 -27.94
C GLU A 46 -22.11 1.24 -27.08
N CYS A 47 -21.71 0.09 -27.66
CA CYS A 47 -20.90 -0.88 -26.97
C CYS A 47 -19.48 -0.33 -26.63
N GLN A 48 -18.89 0.44 -27.56
CA GLN A 48 -17.60 1.10 -27.33
C GLN A 48 -17.68 2.14 -26.22
N GLU A 49 -18.72 2.98 -26.22
CA GLU A 49 -18.93 3.98 -25.17
C GLU A 49 -19.14 3.34 -23.79
N LYS A 50 -20.01 2.31 -23.71
CA LYS A 50 -20.24 1.56 -22.47
C LYS A 50 -18.97 0.88 -21.97
N LEU A 51 -18.17 0.32 -22.89
CA LEU A 51 -16.91 -0.32 -22.55
C LEU A 51 -15.88 0.71 -22.07
N ALA A 52 -15.80 1.87 -22.71
CA ALA A 52 -14.93 2.96 -22.30
C ALA A 52 -15.28 3.46 -20.87
N LYS A 53 -16.56 3.72 -20.61
CA LYS A 53 -17.05 4.09 -19.26
C LYS A 53 -16.78 3.00 -18.23
N LEU A 54 -16.94 1.72 -18.58
CA LEU A 54 -16.58 0.62 -17.68
C LEU A 54 -15.08 0.61 -17.38
N MET A 55 -14.23 0.81 -18.39
CA MET A 55 -12.79 0.83 -18.22
C MET A 55 -12.33 2.05 -17.42
N GLU A 56 -12.94 3.20 -17.63
CA GLU A 56 -12.71 4.42 -16.85
C GLU A 56 -13.10 4.21 -15.38
N SER A 57 -14.27 3.62 -15.11
CA SER A 57 -14.69 3.28 -13.75
C SER A 57 -13.78 2.24 -13.07
N VAL A 58 -13.19 1.31 -13.81
CA VAL A 58 -12.22 0.33 -13.29
C VAL A 58 -10.84 0.99 -13.10
N GLY A 59 -10.47 1.95 -13.94
CA GLY A 59 -9.26 2.77 -13.78
C GLY A 59 -9.37 3.71 -12.59
N SER A 60 -10.50 4.41 -12.42
CA SER A 60 -10.73 5.31 -11.30
C SER A 60 -10.91 4.58 -9.97
N THR A 61 -11.43 3.34 -9.93
CA THR A 61 -11.47 2.56 -8.67
C THR A 61 -10.10 2.22 -8.08
N LYS A 62 -9.03 2.26 -8.87
CA LYS A 62 -7.65 2.16 -8.33
C LYS A 62 -7.10 3.52 -7.90
N SER A 63 -7.47 4.60 -8.58
CA SER A 63 -7.01 5.96 -8.28
C SER A 63 -7.87 6.66 -7.22
N GLU A 64 -9.18 6.37 -7.17
CA GLU A 64 -10.11 6.97 -6.18
C GLU A 64 -9.91 6.46 -4.75
N LYS A 65 -9.19 5.35 -4.55
CA LYS A 65 -8.90 4.80 -3.21
C LYS A 65 -7.75 5.50 -2.51
N ILE A 66 -6.89 6.22 -3.23
CA ILE A 66 -5.75 6.92 -2.64
C ILE A 66 -6.15 8.39 -2.44
N ARG A 67 -6.53 8.72 -1.23
CA ARG A 67 -6.96 10.07 -0.83
C ARG A 67 -6.21 10.48 0.42
N ALA A 68 -6.02 11.78 0.60
CA ALA A 68 -5.35 12.34 1.77
C ALA A 68 -6.06 12.04 3.10
N ASP A 69 -7.37 11.79 3.06
CA ASP A 69 -8.19 11.44 4.22
C ASP A 69 -8.28 9.93 4.51
N MET A 70 -7.63 9.08 3.67
CA MET A 70 -7.57 7.64 3.93
C MET A 70 -6.83 7.32 5.22
N PRO A 71 -7.16 6.21 5.92
CA PRO A 71 -6.43 5.75 7.08
C PRO A 71 -4.94 5.51 6.77
N PHE A 72 -4.04 5.93 7.67
CA PHE A 72 -2.60 5.75 7.46
C PHE A 72 -2.21 4.27 7.28
N GLY A 73 -2.92 3.36 7.94
CA GLY A 73 -2.71 1.91 7.78
C GLY A 73 -2.95 1.40 6.36
N GLU A 74 -4.00 1.90 5.70
CA GLU A 74 -4.30 1.57 4.30
C GLU A 74 -3.24 2.15 3.36
N TRP A 75 -2.76 3.36 3.63
CA TRP A 75 -1.67 3.97 2.87
C TRP A 75 -0.37 3.17 3.00
N VAL A 76 0.03 2.80 4.23
CA VAL A 76 1.28 2.04 4.47
C VAL A 76 1.22 0.66 3.81
N ASP A 77 0.06 -0.03 3.87
CA ASP A 77 -0.13 -1.30 3.19
C ASP A 77 -0.03 -1.14 1.67
N PHE A 78 -0.74 -0.16 1.10
CA PHE A 78 -0.67 0.16 -0.33
C PHE A 78 0.77 0.48 -0.76
N TRP A 79 1.47 1.33 -0.01
CA TRP A 79 2.87 1.69 -0.26
C TRP A 79 3.77 0.45 -0.25
N TYR A 80 3.63 -0.40 0.76
CA TYR A 80 4.44 -1.61 0.89
C TYR A 80 4.21 -2.58 -0.28
N GLN A 81 2.95 -2.88 -0.59
CA GLN A 81 2.61 -3.83 -1.65
C GLN A 81 2.97 -3.32 -3.04
N THR A 82 2.86 -2.02 -3.28
CA THR A 82 3.02 -1.41 -4.62
C THR A 82 4.46 -1.02 -4.91
N TYR A 83 5.15 -0.37 -3.97
CA TYR A 83 6.46 0.23 -4.23
C TYR A 83 7.64 -0.56 -3.67
N VAL A 84 7.43 -1.36 -2.62
CA VAL A 84 8.55 -1.90 -1.83
C VAL A 84 8.71 -3.41 -1.99
N LYS A 85 7.61 -4.15 -1.88
CA LYS A 85 7.63 -5.61 -1.73
C LYS A 85 8.35 -6.35 -2.84
N SER A 86 8.13 -5.94 -4.10
CA SER A 86 8.71 -6.61 -5.27
C SER A 86 10.25 -6.54 -5.35
N GLY A 87 10.85 -5.51 -4.74
CA GLY A 87 12.30 -5.31 -4.71
C GLY A 87 13.01 -5.96 -3.52
N LEU A 88 12.28 -6.59 -2.59
CA LEU A 88 12.84 -7.13 -1.36
C LEU A 88 13.03 -8.65 -1.38
N ARG A 89 14.10 -9.12 -0.74
CA ARG A 89 14.30 -10.55 -0.44
C ARG A 89 13.26 -11.04 0.58
N PRO A 90 12.84 -12.32 0.55
CA PRO A 90 11.79 -12.86 1.43
C PRO A 90 12.02 -12.60 2.93
N THR A 91 13.26 -12.74 3.41
CA THR A 91 13.62 -12.45 4.82
C THR A 91 13.42 -10.98 5.19
N THR A 92 13.69 -10.07 4.24
CA THR A 92 13.48 -8.63 4.44
C THR A 92 11.99 -8.30 4.37
N GLN A 93 11.23 -8.94 3.47
CA GLN A 93 9.77 -8.80 3.43
C GLN A 93 9.14 -9.15 4.77
N HIS A 94 9.50 -10.28 5.36
CA HIS A 94 9.02 -10.68 6.69
C HIS A 94 9.31 -9.62 7.77
N THR A 95 10.49 -9.01 7.75
CA THR A 95 10.84 -7.91 8.67
C THR A 95 9.97 -6.67 8.45
N TYR A 96 9.69 -6.31 7.18
CA TYR A 96 8.79 -5.21 6.84
C TYR A 96 7.37 -5.49 7.33
N GLU A 97 6.87 -6.68 7.04
CA GLU A 97 5.53 -7.14 7.41
C GLU A 97 5.34 -7.13 8.93
N THR A 98 6.31 -7.65 9.68
CA THR A 98 6.29 -7.57 11.14
C THR A 98 6.20 -6.13 11.64
N ASN A 99 7.03 -5.22 11.12
CA ASN A 99 7.03 -3.83 11.56
C ASN A 99 5.72 -3.11 11.20
N ILE A 100 5.21 -3.34 10.00
CA ILE A 100 4.01 -2.67 9.48
C ILE A 100 2.76 -3.23 10.17
N TYR A 101 2.52 -4.54 10.06
CA TYR A 101 1.24 -5.13 10.46
C TYR A 101 1.14 -5.39 11.96
N GLN A 102 2.24 -5.63 12.65
CA GLN A 102 2.22 -5.92 14.09
C GLN A 102 2.44 -4.67 14.95
N HIS A 103 3.07 -3.63 14.42
CA HIS A 103 3.42 -2.45 15.21
C HIS A 103 2.81 -1.16 14.70
N VAL A 104 2.99 -0.82 13.40
CA VAL A 104 2.55 0.47 12.85
C VAL A 104 1.03 0.54 12.71
N ILE A 105 0.43 -0.41 12.00
CA ILE A 105 -1.01 -0.40 11.71
C ILE A 105 -1.88 -0.45 12.97
N PRO A 106 -1.60 -1.30 13.98
CA PRO A 106 -2.44 -1.35 15.18
C PRO A 106 -2.46 -0.04 15.98
N GLN A 107 -1.41 0.76 15.93
CA GLN A 107 -1.27 1.99 16.72
C GLN A 107 -1.61 3.27 15.94
N LEU A 108 -1.21 3.35 14.67
CA LEU A 108 -1.35 4.55 13.85
C LEU A 108 -2.35 4.38 12.70
N GLY A 109 -2.75 3.15 12.42
CA GLY A 109 -3.48 2.82 11.19
C GLY A 109 -4.83 3.50 11.02
N GLN A 110 -5.52 3.86 12.10
CA GLN A 110 -6.83 4.50 12.06
C GLN A 110 -6.76 6.02 11.85
N ILE A 111 -5.58 6.62 12.04
CA ILE A 111 -5.41 8.07 11.89
C ILE A 111 -5.44 8.41 10.40
N PRO A 112 -6.28 9.36 9.95
CA PRO A 112 -6.26 9.84 8.57
C PRO A 112 -4.87 10.36 8.19
N LEU A 113 -4.39 10.00 6.99
CA LEU A 113 -3.04 10.34 6.52
C LEU A 113 -2.74 11.85 6.62
N CYS A 114 -3.71 12.69 6.26
CA CYS A 114 -3.58 14.16 6.34
C CYS A 114 -3.61 14.73 7.75
N GLN A 115 -4.03 13.94 8.75
CA GLN A 115 -4.11 14.36 10.16
C GLN A 115 -2.97 13.78 11.01
N LEU A 116 -2.17 12.88 10.45
CA LEU A 116 -1.05 12.28 11.17
C LEU A 116 0.01 13.34 11.50
N THR A 117 0.31 13.50 12.79
CA THR A 117 1.24 14.52 13.28
C THR A 117 2.56 13.92 13.77
N GLN A 118 3.58 14.76 13.89
CA GLN A 118 4.86 14.38 14.51
C GLN A 118 4.65 13.90 15.96
N LYS A 119 3.67 14.48 16.68
CA LYS A 119 3.34 14.10 18.06
C LYS A 119 2.83 12.66 18.13
N ASP A 120 1.96 12.25 17.19
CA ASP A 120 1.43 10.89 17.14
C ASP A 120 2.56 9.88 16.90
N LEU A 121 3.45 10.18 15.97
CA LEU A 121 4.63 9.36 15.70
C LEU A 121 5.56 9.29 16.92
N GLN A 122 5.78 10.41 17.60
CA GLN A 122 6.63 10.44 18.81
C GLN A 122 6.03 9.62 19.95
N GLN A 123 4.72 9.69 20.16
CA GLN A 123 3.99 8.87 21.14
C GLN A 123 4.06 7.39 20.79
N PHE A 124 3.91 7.05 19.51
CA PHE A 124 4.08 5.69 19.01
C PHE A 124 5.47 5.13 19.32
N TYR A 125 6.54 5.89 19.05
CA TYR A 125 7.91 5.41 19.36
C TYR A 125 8.14 5.25 20.87
N ALA A 126 7.59 6.13 21.68
CA ALA A 126 7.64 6.00 23.12
C ALA A 126 6.87 4.75 23.62
N HIS A 127 5.70 4.48 23.06
CA HIS A 127 4.93 3.27 23.34
C HIS A 127 5.71 2.00 22.94
N LEU A 128 6.28 1.96 21.73
CA LEU A 128 7.10 0.82 21.29
C LEU A 128 8.26 0.55 22.27
N LYS A 129 8.89 1.59 22.79
CA LYS A 129 9.99 1.48 23.72
C LYS A 129 9.56 0.94 25.07
N LYS A 130 8.35 1.26 25.52
CA LYS A 130 7.83 0.88 26.84
C LYS A 130 7.09 -0.47 26.82
N GLU A 131 6.22 -0.69 25.82
CA GLU A 131 5.26 -1.80 25.80
C GLU A 131 5.08 -2.45 24.42
N GLY A 132 5.95 -2.17 23.46
CA GLY A 132 5.77 -2.63 22.08
C GLY A 132 6.07 -4.11 21.84
N ARG A 133 6.59 -4.86 22.80
CA ARG A 133 6.91 -6.29 22.62
C ARG A 133 5.66 -7.13 22.75
N LEU A 134 5.41 -7.98 21.76
CA LEU A 134 4.22 -8.84 21.66
C LEU A 134 4.45 -10.27 22.16
N ILE A 135 5.70 -10.76 22.13
CA ILE A 135 6.08 -12.13 22.50
C ILE A 135 7.29 -12.15 23.40
N ARG A 136 7.40 -13.17 24.27
CA ARG A 136 8.51 -13.39 25.23
C ARG A 136 8.75 -12.18 26.13
N THR A 137 7.68 -11.57 26.59
CA THR A 137 7.72 -10.40 27.47
C THR A 137 8.27 -10.72 28.86
N ASP A 138 8.10 -11.95 29.31
CA ASP A 138 8.66 -12.53 30.53
C ASP A 138 10.20 -12.59 30.52
N LEU A 139 10.79 -12.92 29.36
CA LEU A 139 12.24 -13.08 29.22
C LEU A 139 12.97 -11.77 28.92
N TYR A 140 12.36 -10.91 28.09
CA TYR A 140 13.04 -9.72 27.51
C TYR A 140 12.40 -8.39 27.92
N GLY A 141 11.40 -8.42 28.80
CA GLY A 141 10.60 -7.25 29.18
C GLY A 141 9.64 -6.79 28.07
N LYS A 142 8.78 -5.81 28.40
CA LYS A 142 7.68 -5.35 27.53
C LYS A 142 8.13 -4.42 26.40
N GLY A 143 9.29 -3.79 26.50
CA GLY A 143 9.78 -2.81 25.53
C GLY A 143 10.50 -3.44 24.35
N LEU A 144 10.46 -2.76 23.20
CA LEU A 144 11.28 -3.10 22.04
C LEU A 144 12.69 -2.51 22.13
N SER A 145 13.62 -3.15 21.43
CA SER A 145 14.99 -2.64 21.30
C SER A 145 15.03 -1.32 20.52
N ASP A 146 16.06 -0.50 20.77
CA ASP A 146 16.29 0.76 20.04
C ASP A 146 16.33 0.55 18.53
N ARG A 147 16.96 -0.55 18.10
CA ARG A 147 17.01 -0.96 16.69
C ARG A 147 15.61 -1.16 16.09
N MET A 148 14.72 -1.86 16.81
CA MET A 148 13.36 -2.14 16.32
C MET A 148 12.54 -0.86 16.20
N VAL A 149 12.61 0.04 17.18
CA VAL A 149 11.96 1.35 17.11
C VAL A 149 12.44 2.15 15.90
N ARG A 150 13.76 2.18 15.66
CA ARG A 150 14.34 2.83 14.47
C ARG A 150 13.89 2.18 13.16
N MET A 151 13.72 0.86 13.14
CA MET A 151 13.22 0.14 11.96
C MET A 151 11.75 0.50 11.67
N CYS A 152 10.89 0.63 12.68
CA CYS A 152 9.52 1.11 12.51
C CYS A 152 9.51 2.56 12.01
N HIS A 153 10.33 3.44 12.61
CA HIS A 153 10.46 4.83 12.13
C HIS A 153 10.87 4.90 10.65
N ALA A 154 11.86 4.11 10.23
CA ALA A 154 12.34 4.12 8.85
C ALA A 154 11.23 3.76 7.85
N LYS A 155 10.34 2.80 8.19
CA LYS A 155 9.20 2.44 7.35
C LYS A 155 8.13 3.54 7.33
N CYS A 156 7.77 4.10 8.49
CA CYS A 156 6.85 5.23 8.56
C CYS A 156 7.38 6.41 7.74
N ARG A 157 8.66 6.77 7.90
CA ARG A 157 9.29 7.87 7.18
C ARG A 157 9.25 7.65 5.68
N ALA A 158 9.66 6.46 5.19
CA ALA A 158 9.67 6.15 3.76
C ALA A 158 8.26 6.17 3.15
N ALA A 159 7.25 5.60 3.83
CA ALA A 159 5.87 5.64 3.38
C ALA A 159 5.31 7.08 3.32
N LEU A 160 5.66 7.92 4.30
CA LEU A 160 5.26 9.32 4.35
C LEU A 160 6.02 10.19 3.34
N ASP A 161 7.30 9.89 3.05
CA ASP A 161 8.04 10.54 1.96
C ASP A 161 7.38 10.25 0.60
N GLN A 162 6.91 9.03 0.38
CA GLN A 162 6.15 8.69 -0.83
C GLN A 162 4.80 9.44 -0.87
N ALA A 163 4.11 9.59 0.25
CA ALA A 163 2.87 10.34 0.32
C ALA A 163 3.06 11.83 -0.03
N VAL A 164 4.20 12.41 0.34
CA VAL A 164 4.58 13.78 -0.08
C VAL A 164 4.83 13.83 -1.58
N GLN A 165 5.56 12.86 -2.15
CA GLN A 165 5.83 12.79 -3.59
C GLN A 165 4.53 12.68 -4.42
N GLU A 166 3.52 11.99 -3.90
CA GLU A 166 2.20 11.86 -4.53
C GLU A 166 1.24 13.03 -4.21
N ASN A 167 1.74 14.06 -3.52
CA ASN A 167 0.96 15.24 -3.13
C ASN A 167 -0.27 14.94 -2.24
N LEU A 168 -0.26 13.83 -1.51
CA LEU A 168 -1.31 13.47 -0.54
C LEU A 168 -1.18 14.28 0.75
N ILE A 169 0.06 14.58 1.15
CA ILE A 169 0.40 15.45 2.29
C ILE A 169 1.47 16.47 1.90
N ARG A 170 1.49 17.61 2.56
CA ARG A 170 2.44 18.69 2.22
C ARG A 170 3.84 18.44 2.74
N THR A 171 3.95 17.86 3.93
CA THR A 171 5.23 17.63 4.62
C THR A 171 5.20 16.28 5.32
N ASN A 172 6.38 15.65 5.43
CA ASN A 172 6.49 14.39 6.16
C ASN A 172 6.59 14.64 7.67
N PRO A 173 5.58 14.23 8.47
CA PRO A 173 5.58 14.44 9.92
C PRO A 173 6.62 13.58 10.67
N ALA A 174 7.24 12.59 10.01
CA ALA A 174 8.31 11.80 10.62
C ALA A 174 9.65 12.55 10.69
N ILE A 175 9.78 13.64 9.93
CA ILE A 175 10.99 14.48 9.97
C ILE A 175 11.04 15.21 11.32
N GLY A 176 12.21 15.14 11.98
CA GLY A 176 12.43 15.78 13.28
C GLY A 176 11.99 14.97 14.50
N CYS A 177 11.44 13.75 14.32
CA CYS A 177 11.17 12.87 15.45
C CYS A 177 12.46 12.48 16.17
N LYS A 178 12.41 12.50 17.52
CA LYS A 178 13.51 12.03 18.36
C LYS A 178 13.50 10.50 18.46
N LEU A 179 14.60 9.88 18.12
CA LEU A 179 14.77 8.44 18.14
C LEU A 179 15.75 8.01 19.24
N PRO A 180 15.63 6.77 19.75
CA PRO A 180 16.62 6.21 20.66
C PRO A 180 18.03 6.24 20.04
N PRO A 181 19.11 6.33 20.83
CA PRO A 181 20.47 6.36 20.33
C PRO A 181 20.82 5.10 19.55
N GLN A 182 21.62 5.24 18.51
CA GLN A 182 22.19 4.10 17.81
C GLN A 182 23.44 3.66 18.56
N ARG A 183 23.33 2.57 19.34
CA ARG A 183 24.52 1.96 19.95
C ARG A 183 25.27 1.22 18.84
N SER A 184 26.47 1.71 18.48
CA SER A 184 27.45 0.89 17.76
C SER A 184 27.83 -0.28 18.68
N ARG A 185 27.81 -1.52 18.15
CA ARG A 185 28.53 -2.61 18.82
C ARG A 185 30.00 -2.25 18.73
N GLU A 186 30.63 -1.93 19.86
CA GLU A 186 32.08 -2.06 19.96
C GLU A 186 32.41 -3.53 19.68
N VAL A 187 33.04 -3.77 18.52
CA VAL A 187 33.68 -5.05 18.25
C VAL A 187 34.90 -5.05 19.17
N GLN A 188 34.79 -5.70 20.32
CA GLN A 188 35.98 -6.07 21.07
C GLN A 188 36.74 -7.05 20.17
N GLY A 189 37.77 -6.54 19.51
CA GLY A 189 38.77 -7.36 18.83
C GLY A 189 39.48 -8.23 19.87
N LEU A 190 39.47 -9.55 19.59
CA LEU A 190 40.35 -10.52 20.23
C LEU A 190 41.78 -10.30 19.73
#